data_77d457c8e97382db7d2677674d446828
#
_entry.id   77d457c8e97382db7d2677674d446828
#
_cell.length_a   1.000
_cell.length_b   1.000
_cell.length_c   1.000
_cell.angle_alpha   90.00
_cell.angle_beta   90.00
_cell.angle_gamma   90.00
#
_symmetry.space_group_name_H-M   'P 1'
#
loop_
_entity.id
_entity.type
_entity.pdbx_description
1 polymer ?
#
loop_
_entity_poly.entity_id
_entity_poly.type
_entity_poly.pdbx_seq_one_letter_code
_entity_poly.pdbx_strand_id
1 'polypeptide(L)'
;MNLNMTTPKDRNFDSLIDRFEKKVYDTAKGDWRLKLLKEDLLFLYDQPTPLSIWDAGCGFAQISLWLAQQGHQLTLCDVSEKMLGKAKQEFAQSGLTGDFFHESAQNLAAQLPQFDLVIFHAVLEWLAQPLPSLEIIAKQVKPDGYLSLMFYNRNAMIYTNTIKGGWRLKNLLDDSYLGKGNKLTPPNPQYPHEVLNQLDLLGFTVITHTGIRVFNDYLSHQAHADTNADELFELEYRYCRMPTYRDMGRYVHMLARKKPD
;
A
#
# COMPACT_ATOMS: atom_id res chain seq x y z
N MET A 1 39.76 6.04 -0.49
CA MET A 1 38.64 5.78 0.44
C MET A 1 37.62 4.96 -0.28
N ASN A 2 37.58 3.64 -0.07
CA ASN A 2 36.57 2.76 -0.65
C ASN A 2 35.29 2.93 0.18
N LEU A 3 34.37 3.73 -0.30
CA LEU A 3 32.99 3.71 0.16
C LEU A 3 32.38 2.39 -0.35
N ASN A 4 32.29 1.39 0.53
CA ASN A 4 31.40 0.23 0.33
C ASN A 4 29.96 0.77 0.24
N MET A 5 29.54 1.18 -0.94
CA MET A 5 28.13 1.42 -1.23
C MET A 5 27.46 0.04 -1.25
N THR A 6 26.91 -0.37 -0.12
CA THR A 6 26.00 -1.52 -0.10
C THR A 6 24.83 -1.18 -1.02
N THR A 7 24.65 -1.99 -2.06
CA THR A 7 23.49 -1.89 -2.95
C THR A 7 22.21 -1.90 -2.09
N PRO A 8 21.29 -0.95 -2.26
CA PRO A 8 20.03 -0.97 -1.55
C PRO A 8 19.33 -2.32 -1.77
N LYS A 9 18.79 -2.92 -0.71
CA LYS A 9 18.07 -4.20 -0.78
C LYS A 9 16.63 -3.98 -0.38
N ASP A 10 15.74 -4.74 -0.99
CA ASP A 10 14.34 -4.82 -0.60
C ASP A 10 14.22 -5.31 0.85
N ARG A 11 13.22 -4.81 1.57
CA ARG A 11 13.10 -5.10 3.01
C ARG A 11 12.14 -6.26 3.25
N ASN A 12 12.64 -7.29 3.96
CA ASN A 12 11.83 -8.37 4.51
C ASN A 12 11.38 -8.05 5.95
N PHE A 13 10.17 -8.45 6.32
CA PHE A 13 9.51 -8.14 7.59
C PHE A 13 9.50 -9.28 8.62
N ASP A 14 10.09 -10.45 8.35
CA ASP A 14 10.04 -11.61 9.23
C ASP A 14 10.50 -11.33 10.67
N SER A 15 11.46 -10.43 10.84
CA SER A 15 11.95 -10.03 12.17
C SER A 15 11.08 -8.97 12.87
N LEU A 16 10.09 -8.41 12.19
CA LEU A 16 9.27 -7.29 12.67
C LEU A 16 7.76 -7.63 12.70
N ILE A 17 7.39 -8.87 12.40
CA ILE A 17 6.00 -9.28 12.19
C ILE A 17 5.09 -8.95 13.37
N ASP A 18 5.47 -9.30 14.61
CA ASP A 18 4.65 -9.05 15.80
C ASP A 18 4.43 -7.56 16.05
N ARG A 19 5.46 -6.76 15.75
CA ARG A 19 5.38 -5.31 15.88
C ARG A 19 4.54 -4.69 14.78
N PHE A 20 4.60 -5.27 13.58
CA PHE A 20 3.84 -4.82 12.43
C PHE A 20 2.35 -5.13 12.62
N GLU A 21 2.02 -6.35 13.06
CA GLU A 21 0.65 -6.78 13.38
C GLU A 21 -0.01 -5.82 14.38
N LYS A 22 0.58 -5.66 15.58
CA LYS A 22 0.06 -4.79 16.65
C LYS A 22 -0.06 -3.32 16.29
N LYS A 23 0.79 -2.80 15.38
CA LYS A 23 0.81 -1.37 15.07
C LYS A 23 0.05 -0.97 13.82
N VAL A 24 -0.18 -1.91 12.91
CA VAL A 24 -0.75 -1.63 11.59
C VAL A 24 -2.10 -2.31 11.40
N TYR A 25 -2.28 -3.53 11.90
CA TYR A 25 -3.47 -4.34 11.64
C TYR A 25 -4.47 -4.29 12.79
N ASP A 26 -4.06 -4.52 14.03
CA ASP A 26 -4.94 -4.56 15.21
C ASP A 26 -5.22 -3.15 15.76
N THR A 27 -5.61 -2.23 14.90
CA THR A 27 -5.84 -0.83 15.30
C THR A 27 -6.99 -0.21 14.52
N ALA A 28 -7.69 0.75 15.13
CA ALA A 28 -8.70 1.57 14.42
C ALA A 28 -8.14 2.20 13.11
N LYS A 29 -6.84 2.51 13.08
CA LYS A 29 -6.17 3.02 11.87
C LYS A 29 -6.07 1.98 10.75
N GLY A 30 -5.94 0.70 11.12
CA GLY A 30 -6.00 -0.43 10.19
C GLY A 30 -7.39 -0.60 9.62
N ASP A 31 -8.41 -0.52 10.48
CA ASP A 31 -9.82 -0.62 10.09
C ASP A 31 -10.22 0.49 9.13
N TRP A 32 -9.84 1.75 9.40
CA TRP A 32 -10.10 2.88 8.51
C TRP A 32 -9.47 2.69 7.13
N ARG A 33 -8.23 2.20 7.09
CA ARG A 33 -7.55 1.86 5.83
C ARG A 33 -8.35 0.82 5.04
N LEU A 34 -8.72 -0.28 5.69
CA LEU A 34 -9.48 -1.35 5.03
C LEU A 34 -10.84 -0.88 4.53
N LYS A 35 -11.54 -0.05 5.32
CA LYS A 35 -12.85 0.51 4.95
C LYS A 35 -12.75 1.37 3.70
N LEU A 36 -11.76 2.28 3.63
CA LEU A 36 -11.56 3.14 2.45
C LEU A 36 -11.12 2.33 1.22
N LEU A 37 -10.24 1.35 1.38
CA LEU A 37 -9.80 0.48 0.27
C LEU A 37 -10.96 -0.36 -0.28
N LYS A 38 -11.78 -0.95 0.60
CA LYS A 38 -12.96 -1.71 0.17
C LYS A 38 -13.93 -0.82 -0.60
N GLU A 39 -14.14 0.42 -0.15
CA GLU A 39 -15.01 1.35 -0.83
C GLU A 39 -14.49 1.77 -2.20
N ASP A 40 -13.20 2.05 -2.34
CA ASP A 40 -12.58 2.33 -3.63
C ASP A 40 -12.68 1.13 -4.60
N LEU A 41 -12.87 -0.09 -4.08
CA LEU A 41 -13.00 -1.33 -4.85
C LEU A 41 -14.46 -1.80 -5.02
N LEU A 42 -15.47 -1.05 -4.55
CA LEU A 42 -16.89 -1.46 -4.67
C LEU A 42 -17.35 -1.65 -6.12
N PHE A 43 -16.74 -0.96 -7.10
CA PHE A 43 -17.04 -1.13 -8.51
C PHE A 43 -16.84 -2.59 -9.00
N LEU A 44 -16.08 -3.40 -8.27
CA LEU A 44 -15.88 -4.82 -8.59
C LEU A 44 -17.16 -5.65 -8.49
N TYR A 45 -18.16 -5.19 -7.72
CA TYR A 45 -19.49 -5.86 -7.67
C TYR A 45 -20.24 -5.82 -9.00
N ASP A 46 -19.94 -4.82 -9.85
CA ASP A 46 -20.56 -4.65 -11.15
C ASP A 46 -19.78 -5.38 -12.27
N GLN A 47 -18.65 -6.03 -11.93
CA GLN A 47 -17.83 -6.75 -12.88
C GLN A 47 -18.26 -8.22 -13.02
N PRO A 48 -18.06 -8.84 -14.19
CA PRO A 48 -18.25 -10.29 -14.35
C PRO A 48 -17.35 -11.04 -13.37
N THR A 49 -17.93 -11.98 -12.61
CA THR A 49 -17.16 -12.84 -11.69
C THR A 49 -17.03 -14.26 -12.27
N PRO A 50 -15.95 -14.98 -11.92
CA PRO A 50 -14.81 -14.57 -11.11
C PRO A 50 -13.79 -13.73 -11.89
N LEU A 51 -13.23 -12.69 -11.26
CA LEU A 51 -12.02 -12.02 -11.76
C LEU A 51 -10.77 -12.78 -11.33
N SER A 52 -9.73 -12.77 -12.17
CA SER A 52 -8.38 -13.17 -11.78
C SER A 52 -7.68 -11.99 -11.11
N ILE A 53 -7.23 -12.17 -9.87
CA ILE A 53 -6.63 -11.10 -9.05
C ILE A 53 -5.27 -11.54 -8.53
N TRP A 54 -4.26 -10.68 -8.70
CA TRP A 54 -2.95 -10.87 -8.11
C TRP A 54 -2.67 -9.85 -7.00
N ASP A 55 -2.39 -10.34 -5.80
CA ASP A 55 -1.93 -9.52 -4.67
C ASP A 55 -0.40 -9.63 -4.55
N ALA A 56 0.28 -8.62 -5.07
CA ALA A 56 1.73 -8.56 -5.23
C ALA A 56 2.39 -7.97 -3.97
N GLY A 57 2.63 -8.80 -2.96
CA GLY A 57 3.08 -8.40 -1.63
C GLY A 57 1.92 -8.33 -0.64
N CYS A 58 1.24 -9.46 -0.50
CA CYS A 58 -0.06 -9.56 0.18
C CYS A 58 -0.01 -9.32 1.70
N GLY A 59 1.15 -9.47 2.35
CA GLY A 59 1.24 -9.42 3.81
C GLY A 59 0.28 -10.41 4.46
N PHE A 60 -0.66 -9.92 5.29
CA PHE A 60 -1.73 -10.73 5.90
C PHE A 60 -2.97 -10.91 5.01
N ALA A 61 -2.93 -10.46 3.77
CA ALA A 61 -3.94 -10.67 2.72
C ALA A 61 -5.39 -10.24 3.10
N GLN A 62 -5.57 -9.19 3.92
CA GLN A 62 -6.90 -8.78 4.40
C GLN A 62 -7.84 -8.35 3.26
N ILE A 63 -7.35 -7.63 2.26
CA ILE A 63 -8.13 -7.24 1.07
C ILE A 63 -8.38 -8.47 0.19
N SER A 64 -7.36 -9.31 -0.01
CA SER A 64 -7.48 -10.54 -0.81
C SER A 64 -8.47 -11.52 -0.19
N LEU A 65 -8.49 -11.66 1.14
CA LEU A 65 -9.48 -12.48 1.83
C LEU A 65 -10.91 -11.98 1.57
N TRP A 66 -11.12 -10.67 1.67
CA TRP A 66 -12.41 -10.06 1.36
C TRP A 66 -12.82 -10.28 -0.11
N LEU A 67 -11.89 -10.16 -1.07
CA LEU A 67 -12.16 -10.42 -2.49
C LEU A 67 -12.44 -11.89 -2.77
N ALA A 68 -11.74 -12.81 -2.11
CA ALA A 68 -12.03 -14.24 -2.20
C ALA A 68 -13.43 -14.58 -1.67
N GLN A 69 -13.90 -13.91 -0.62
CA GLN A 69 -15.27 -14.02 -0.12
C GLN A 69 -16.33 -13.53 -1.13
N GLN A 70 -15.96 -12.68 -2.08
CA GLN A 70 -16.80 -12.24 -3.19
C GLN A 70 -16.74 -13.20 -4.40
N GLY A 71 -16.00 -14.31 -4.31
CA GLY A 71 -15.92 -15.33 -5.35
C GLY A 71 -14.84 -15.10 -6.40
N HIS A 72 -13.92 -14.18 -6.18
CA HIS A 72 -12.79 -13.95 -7.09
C HIS A 72 -11.66 -14.97 -6.90
N GLN A 73 -10.85 -15.16 -7.94
CA GLN A 73 -9.69 -16.07 -7.95
C GLN A 73 -8.43 -15.31 -7.56
N LEU A 74 -7.76 -15.73 -6.47
CA LEU A 74 -6.62 -15.03 -5.88
C LEU A 74 -5.31 -15.77 -6.11
N THR A 75 -4.34 -15.03 -6.66
CA THR A 75 -2.90 -15.35 -6.64
C THR A 75 -2.23 -14.39 -5.69
N LEU A 76 -1.47 -14.89 -4.72
CA LEU A 76 -0.86 -14.08 -3.66
C LEU A 76 0.63 -14.38 -3.55
N CYS A 77 1.46 -13.36 -3.35
CA CYS A 77 2.85 -13.56 -3.03
C CYS A 77 3.33 -12.61 -1.93
N ASP A 78 4.31 -13.05 -1.17
CA ASP A 78 5.05 -12.21 -0.22
C ASP A 78 6.45 -12.77 0.00
N VAL A 79 7.42 -11.88 0.28
CA VAL A 79 8.80 -12.24 0.65
C VAL A 79 8.93 -12.68 2.10
N SER A 80 7.92 -12.44 2.92
CA SER A 80 7.84 -12.87 4.32
C SER A 80 7.09 -14.20 4.40
N GLU A 81 7.82 -15.27 4.69
CA GLU A 81 7.25 -16.60 4.89
C GLU A 81 6.21 -16.59 6.02
N LYS A 82 6.49 -15.84 7.08
CA LYS A 82 5.60 -15.75 8.25
C LYS A 82 4.29 -15.03 7.93
N MET A 83 4.33 -13.92 7.18
CA MET A 83 3.11 -13.22 6.76
C MET A 83 2.28 -14.08 5.83
N LEU A 84 2.92 -14.70 4.85
CA LEU A 84 2.27 -15.60 3.91
C LEU A 84 1.65 -16.83 4.61
N GLY A 85 2.33 -17.35 5.64
CA GLY A 85 1.81 -18.42 6.49
C GLY A 85 0.52 -18.05 7.22
N LYS A 86 0.45 -16.84 7.79
CA LYS A 86 -0.78 -16.30 8.40
C LYS A 86 -1.89 -16.11 7.35
N ALA A 87 -1.58 -15.54 6.19
CA ALA A 87 -2.54 -15.38 5.11
C ALA A 87 -3.15 -16.74 4.68
N LYS A 88 -2.32 -17.77 4.51
CA LYS A 88 -2.79 -19.14 4.22
C LYS A 88 -3.72 -19.69 5.31
N GLN A 89 -3.37 -19.45 6.57
CA GLN A 89 -4.19 -19.88 7.72
C GLN A 89 -5.56 -19.22 7.71
N GLU A 90 -5.63 -17.90 7.50
CA GLU A 90 -6.89 -17.13 7.44
C GLU A 90 -7.80 -17.60 6.30
N PHE A 91 -7.22 -17.86 5.12
CA PHE A 91 -7.95 -18.42 3.99
C PHE A 91 -8.53 -19.80 4.32
N ALA A 92 -7.72 -20.70 4.88
CA ALA A 92 -8.15 -22.03 5.28
C ALA A 92 -9.25 -22.01 6.35
N GLN A 93 -9.13 -21.15 7.37
CA GLN A 93 -10.15 -20.97 8.41
C GLN A 93 -11.48 -20.43 7.86
N SER A 94 -11.40 -19.63 6.80
CA SER A 94 -12.58 -19.10 6.10
C SER A 94 -13.16 -20.05 5.04
N GLY A 95 -12.57 -21.24 4.86
CA GLY A 95 -12.99 -22.20 3.82
C GLY A 95 -12.70 -21.73 2.40
N LEU A 96 -11.74 -20.81 2.23
CA LEU A 96 -11.37 -20.22 0.94
C LEU A 96 -10.05 -20.77 0.43
N THR A 97 -9.83 -20.66 -0.87
CA THR A 97 -8.61 -21.11 -1.57
C THR A 97 -7.95 -19.95 -2.31
N GLY A 98 -6.66 -20.10 -2.58
CA GLY A 98 -5.85 -19.18 -3.38
C GLY A 98 -4.51 -19.82 -3.72
N ASP A 99 -3.82 -19.28 -4.71
CA ASP A 99 -2.47 -19.68 -5.09
C ASP A 99 -1.45 -18.82 -4.34
N PHE A 100 -0.63 -19.44 -3.49
CA PHE A 100 0.31 -18.72 -2.62
C PHE A 100 1.76 -19.01 -2.99
N PHE A 101 2.54 -17.95 -3.23
CA PHE A 101 3.94 -18.01 -3.61
C PHE A 101 4.82 -17.27 -2.60
N HIS A 102 5.80 -17.97 -2.01
CA HIS A 102 6.84 -17.35 -1.18
C HIS A 102 7.95 -16.83 -2.11
N GLU A 103 7.73 -15.67 -2.69
CA GLU A 103 8.63 -15.05 -3.67
C GLU A 103 8.37 -13.53 -3.71
N SER A 104 9.37 -12.78 -4.18
CA SER A 104 9.20 -11.36 -4.48
C SER A 104 8.25 -11.17 -5.67
N ALA A 105 7.45 -10.11 -5.62
CA ALA A 105 6.53 -9.82 -6.71
C ALA A 105 7.28 -9.60 -8.05
N GLN A 106 8.46 -8.96 -8.01
CA GLN A 106 9.25 -8.70 -9.21
C GLN A 106 9.73 -9.98 -9.90
N ASN A 107 10.19 -10.97 -9.12
CA ASN A 107 10.67 -12.24 -9.66
C ASN A 107 9.52 -13.11 -10.16
N LEU A 108 8.40 -13.10 -9.43
CA LEU A 108 7.22 -13.89 -9.76
C LEU A 108 6.50 -13.37 -11.01
N ALA A 109 6.50 -12.06 -11.24
CA ALA A 109 5.81 -11.40 -12.35
C ALA A 109 6.08 -12.06 -13.71
N ALA A 110 7.33 -12.42 -14.01
CA ALA A 110 7.72 -13.04 -15.28
C ALA A 110 7.14 -14.45 -15.49
N GLN A 111 6.62 -15.08 -14.43
CA GLN A 111 6.12 -16.46 -14.45
C GLN A 111 4.58 -16.51 -14.42
N LEU A 112 3.93 -15.37 -14.20
CA LEU A 112 2.49 -15.27 -14.06
C LEU A 112 1.83 -14.74 -15.35
N PRO A 113 0.56 -15.11 -15.61
CA PRO A 113 -0.24 -14.47 -16.65
C PRO A 113 -0.62 -13.04 -16.23
N GLN A 114 -1.28 -12.32 -17.13
CA GLN A 114 -1.91 -11.05 -16.80
C GLN A 114 -3.23 -11.27 -16.04
N PHE A 115 -3.60 -10.29 -15.21
CA PHE A 115 -4.74 -10.33 -14.29
C PHE A 115 -5.74 -9.21 -14.59
N ASP A 116 -7.00 -9.45 -14.22
CA ASP A 116 -8.06 -8.43 -14.31
C ASP A 116 -7.84 -7.31 -13.29
N LEU A 117 -7.30 -7.66 -12.11
CA LEU A 117 -6.89 -6.72 -11.07
C LEU A 117 -5.53 -7.13 -10.50
N VAL A 118 -4.61 -6.19 -10.39
CA VAL A 118 -3.38 -6.33 -9.60
C VAL A 118 -3.46 -5.41 -8.40
N ILE A 119 -3.21 -5.96 -7.21
CA ILE A 119 -3.12 -5.24 -5.93
C ILE A 119 -1.65 -5.08 -5.58
N PHE A 120 -1.21 -3.86 -5.27
CA PHE A 120 0.15 -3.57 -4.86
C PHE A 120 0.12 -2.55 -3.71
N HIS A 121 -0.15 -3.06 -2.50
CA HIS A 121 -0.46 -2.24 -1.35
C HIS A 121 0.67 -2.19 -0.33
N ALA A 122 1.18 -0.99 -0.06
CA ALA A 122 2.20 -0.69 0.94
C ALA A 122 3.50 -1.52 0.77
N VAL A 123 3.87 -1.80 -0.46
CA VAL A 123 5.10 -2.52 -0.84
C VAL A 123 6.12 -1.55 -1.44
N LEU A 124 5.68 -0.63 -2.30
CA LEU A 124 6.50 0.24 -3.12
C LEU A 124 7.59 0.97 -2.31
N GLU A 125 7.22 1.49 -1.15
CA GLU A 125 8.09 2.25 -0.25
C GLU A 125 9.19 1.41 0.44
N TRP A 126 9.11 0.09 0.34
CA TRP A 126 10.08 -0.85 0.94
C TRP A 126 11.08 -1.40 -0.06
N LEU A 127 10.86 -1.15 -1.34
CA LEU A 127 11.70 -1.63 -2.44
C LEU A 127 12.90 -0.72 -2.65
N ALA A 128 14.02 -1.33 -3.07
CA ALA A 128 15.24 -0.61 -3.41
C ALA A 128 15.07 0.28 -4.64
N GLN A 129 14.25 -0.17 -5.59
CA GLN A 129 13.94 0.54 -6.84
C GLN A 129 12.42 0.60 -7.05
N PRO A 130 11.71 1.53 -6.39
CA PRO A 130 10.24 1.57 -6.39
C PRO A 130 9.62 1.69 -7.80
N LEU A 131 9.98 2.71 -8.57
CA LEU A 131 9.35 2.95 -9.88
C LEU A 131 9.68 1.88 -10.93
N PRO A 132 10.92 1.37 -11.06
CA PRO A 132 11.18 0.19 -11.89
C PRO A 132 10.38 -1.05 -11.49
N SER A 133 10.19 -1.28 -10.18
CA SER A 133 9.35 -2.38 -9.70
C SER A 133 7.89 -2.18 -10.05
N LEU A 134 7.37 -0.94 -9.92
CA LEU A 134 6.01 -0.62 -10.35
C LEU A 134 5.79 -0.91 -11.84
N GLU A 135 6.78 -0.61 -12.69
CA GLU A 135 6.70 -0.93 -14.13
C GLU A 135 6.58 -2.45 -14.37
N ILE A 136 7.35 -3.27 -13.65
CA ILE A 136 7.28 -4.74 -13.75
C ILE A 136 5.87 -5.22 -13.36
N ILE A 137 5.34 -4.75 -12.24
CA ILE A 137 4.03 -5.15 -11.73
C ILE A 137 2.89 -4.67 -12.66
N ALA A 138 2.98 -3.46 -13.18
CA ALA A 138 1.98 -2.88 -14.07
C ALA A 138 1.81 -3.65 -15.40
N LYS A 139 2.86 -4.32 -15.88
CA LYS A 139 2.80 -5.20 -17.06
C LYS A 139 1.89 -6.41 -16.87
N GLN A 140 1.64 -6.82 -15.63
CA GLN A 140 0.77 -7.94 -15.30
C GLN A 140 -0.73 -7.58 -15.26
N VAL A 141 -1.07 -6.33 -15.51
CA VAL A 141 -2.47 -5.90 -15.67
C VAL A 141 -2.90 -6.12 -17.12
N LYS A 142 -4.01 -6.81 -17.35
CA LYS A 142 -4.62 -6.96 -18.69
C LYS A 142 -4.97 -5.61 -19.30
N PRO A 143 -5.07 -5.47 -20.63
CA PRO A 143 -5.77 -4.35 -21.24
C PRO A 143 -7.16 -4.19 -20.61
N ASP A 144 -7.61 -2.96 -20.35
CA ASP A 144 -8.84 -2.64 -19.62
C ASP A 144 -8.91 -3.12 -18.16
N GLY A 145 -7.90 -3.84 -17.67
CA GLY A 145 -7.79 -4.28 -16.27
C GLY A 145 -7.39 -3.13 -15.32
N TYR A 146 -7.27 -3.46 -14.04
CA TYR A 146 -7.09 -2.49 -12.97
C TYR A 146 -5.82 -2.73 -12.17
N LEU A 147 -5.22 -1.64 -11.72
CA LEU A 147 -4.16 -1.62 -10.71
C LEU A 147 -4.67 -0.89 -9.48
N SER A 148 -4.72 -1.58 -8.36
CA SER A 148 -4.98 -1.00 -7.03
C SER A 148 -3.64 -0.79 -6.34
N LEU A 149 -3.16 0.44 -6.31
CA LEU A 149 -1.85 0.82 -5.80
C LEU A 149 -1.99 1.65 -4.53
N MET A 150 -1.38 1.21 -3.42
CA MET A 150 -1.29 2.01 -2.20
C MET A 150 0.17 2.13 -1.76
N PHE A 151 0.59 3.33 -1.39
CA PHE A 151 1.96 3.61 -0.99
C PHE A 151 2.06 4.63 0.14
N TYR A 152 3.18 4.59 0.87
CA TYR A 152 3.49 5.53 1.92
C TYR A 152 3.89 6.89 1.34
N ASN A 153 3.22 7.94 1.80
CA ASN A 153 3.29 9.27 1.20
C ASN A 153 4.42 10.12 1.78
N ARG A 154 5.28 10.61 0.90
CA ARG A 154 6.41 11.49 1.26
C ARG A 154 5.96 12.87 1.75
N ASN A 155 4.88 13.44 1.18
CA ASN A 155 4.32 14.70 1.65
C ASN A 155 3.91 14.61 3.13
N ALA A 156 3.18 13.57 3.48
CA ALA A 156 2.75 13.32 4.87
C ALA A 156 3.94 13.10 5.81
N MET A 157 4.97 12.38 5.35
CA MET A 157 6.20 12.18 6.11
C MET A 157 6.90 13.52 6.41
N ILE A 158 7.10 14.35 5.39
CA ILE A 158 7.74 15.66 5.51
C ILE A 158 6.93 16.53 6.49
N TYR A 159 5.63 16.69 6.23
CA TYR A 159 4.76 17.55 7.01
C TYR A 159 4.68 17.13 8.50
N THR A 160 4.46 15.84 8.76
CA THR A 160 4.43 15.30 10.14
C THR A 160 5.72 15.56 10.89
N ASN A 161 6.88 15.43 10.23
CA ASN A 161 8.16 15.66 10.88
C ASN A 161 8.50 17.13 11.02
N THR A 162 8.01 17.98 10.13
CA THR A 162 8.10 19.43 10.23
C THR A 162 7.32 19.95 11.46
N ILE A 163 6.09 19.49 11.68
CA ILE A 163 5.27 19.83 12.86
C ILE A 163 6.00 19.43 14.16
N LYS A 164 6.64 18.27 14.17
CA LYS A 164 7.40 17.78 15.34
C LYS A 164 8.69 18.56 15.59
N GLY A 165 9.22 19.24 14.59
CA GLY A 165 10.37 20.13 14.70
C GLY A 165 11.67 19.50 15.20
N GLY A 166 12.53 20.35 15.79
CA GLY A 166 13.79 19.94 16.39
C GLY A 166 14.78 19.34 15.36
N TRP A 167 15.53 18.31 15.77
CA TRP A 167 16.53 17.63 14.95
C TRP A 167 15.99 17.06 13.62
N ARG A 168 14.68 16.86 13.53
CA ARG A 168 14.02 16.33 12.34
C ARG A 168 14.15 17.26 11.14
N LEU A 169 14.11 18.58 11.36
CA LEU A 169 14.20 19.56 10.28
C LEU A 169 15.51 19.45 9.52
N LYS A 170 16.62 19.31 10.22
CA LYS A 170 17.92 19.09 9.57
C LYS A 170 17.91 17.82 8.70
N ASN A 171 17.39 16.72 9.25
CA ASN A 171 17.36 15.45 8.53
C ASN A 171 16.42 15.48 7.32
N LEU A 172 15.35 16.31 7.35
CA LEU A 172 14.49 16.51 6.17
C LEU A 172 15.22 17.30 5.08
N LEU A 173 15.99 18.33 5.45
CA LEU A 173 16.79 19.11 4.50
C LEU A 173 17.91 18.30 3.84
N ASP A 174 18.51 17.38 4.58
CA ASP A 174 19.60 16.51 4.12
C ASP A 174 19.08 15.22 3.46
N ASP A 175 17.77 15.04 3.31
CA ASP A 175 17.12 13.77 2.89
C ASP A 175 17.57 12.54 3.72
N SER A 176 18.12 12.75 4.91
CA SER A 176 18.66 11.69 5.77
C SER A 176 17.63 11.10 6.74
N TYR A 177 16.37 11.56 6.70
CA TYR A 177 15.29 11.10 7.56
C TYR A 177 14.71 9.74 7.16
N LEU A 178 15.22 9.15 6.10
CA LEU A 178 14.75 7.87 5.58
C LEU A 178 15.06 6.73 6.56
N GLY A 179 14.11 5.81 6.70
CA GLY A 179 14.11 4.79 7.74
C GLY A 179 15.40 4.02 7.89
N LYS A 180 16.10 4.26 9.00
CA LYS A 180 17.31 3.51 9.38
C LYS A 180 17.00 2.55 10.52
N GLY A 181 17.54 1.34 10.43
CA GLY A 181 17.45 0.31 11.47
C GLY A 181 16.06 -0.31 11.62
N ASN A 182 15.70 -0.73 12.85
CA ASN A 182 14.47 -1.47 13.15
C ASN A 182 13.20 -0.59 13.22
N LYS A 183 13.17 0.55 12.55
CA LYS A 183 12.00 1.43 12.51
C LYS A 183 11.04 0.99 11.41
N LEU A 184 9.72 1.12 11.66
CA LEU A 184 8.66 0.94 10.66
C LEU A 184 8.49 2.21 9.77
N THR A 185 9.52 3.04 9.64
CA THR A 185 9.55 4.14 8.69
C THR A 185 10.12 3.60 7.38
N PRO A 186 9.39 3.69 6.28
CA PRO A 186 9.87 3.20 5.00
C PRO A 186 11.12 3.96 4.52
N PRO A 187 12.04 3.28 3.81
CA PRO A 187 13.21 3.92 3.22
C PRO A 187 12.87 4.80 2.01
N ASN A 188 11.85 4.45 1.24
CA ASN A 188 11.49 5.06 -0.04
C ASN A 188 10.03 5.54 -0.09
N PRO A 189 9.60 6.51 0.77
CA PRO A 189 8.28 7.12 0.64
C PRO A 189 8.14 7.79 -0.73
N GLN A 190 6.96 7.73 -1.35
CA GLN A 190 6.73 8.22 -2.70
C GLN A 190 5.96 9.54 -2.70
N TYR A 191 6.25 10.42 -3.66
CA TYR A 191 5.43 11.60 -3.93
C TYR A 191 4.21 11.22 -4.78
N PRO A 192 2.98 11.60 -4.40
CA PRO A 192 1.79 11.28 -5.18
C PRO A 192 1.86 11.73 -6.64
N HIS A 193 2.41 12.92 -6.91
CA HIS A 193 2.52 13.44 -8.28
C HIS A 193 3.51 12.64 -9.14
N GLU A 194 4.60 12.12 -8.56
CA GLU A 194 5.56 11.27 -9.30
C GLU A 194 4.94 9.92 -9.66
N VAL A 195 4.16 9.34 -8.72
CA VAL A 195 3.44 8.09 -8.97
C VAL A 195 2.35 8.29 -10.03
N LEU A 196 1.59 9.41 -9.99
CA LEU A 196 0.61 9.77 -11.01
C LEU A 196 1.25 9.86 -12.41
N ASN A 197 2.38 10.57 -12.52
CA ASN A 197 3.12 10.67 -13.76
C ASN A 197 3.60 9.31 -14.28
N GLN A 198 4.11 8.46 -13.37
CA GLN A 198 4.56 7.12 -13.75
C GLN A 198 3.39 6.24 -14.23
N LEU A 199 2.23 6.30 -13.58
CA LEU A 199 1.03 5.57 -14.02
C LEU A 199 0.57 6.02 -15.41
N ASP A 200 0.58 7.32 -15.72
CA ASP A 200 0.22 7.81 -17.05
C ASP A 200 1.23 7.34 -18.13
N LEU A 201 2.54 7.40 -17.83
CA LEU A 201 3.59 6.87 -18.71
C LEU A 201 3.44 5.36 -18.97
N LEU A 202 2.92 4.61 -18.01
CA LEU A 202 2.64 3.18 -18.11
C LEU A 202 1.29 2.87 -18.80
N GLY A 203 0.58 3.87 -19.29
CA GLY A 203 -0.68 3.73 -20.00
C GLY A 203 -1.90 3.53 -19.10
N PHE A 204 -1.84 3.99 -17.84
CA PHE A 204 -2.98 3.94 -16.92
C PHE A 204 -3.71 5.28 -16.83
N THR A 205 -5.01 5.21 -16.57
CA THR A 205 -5.84 6.34 -16.15
C THR A 205 -6.27 6.14 -14.71
N VAL A 206 -5.89 7.04 -13.81
CA VAL A 206 -6.33 6.98 -12.41
C VAL A 206 -7.80 7.36 -12.32
N ILE A 207 -8.62 6.45 -11.80
CA ILE A 207 -10.08 6.61 -11.64
C ILE A 207 -10.47 6.97 -10.21
N THR A 208 -9.67 6.56 -9.22
CA THR A 208 -9.85 6.94 -7.82
C THR A 208 -8.52 7.32 -7.21
N HIS A 209 -8.49 8.41 -6.45
CA HIS A 209 -7.30 8.89 -5.74
C HIS A 209 -7.71 9.28 -4.32
N THR A 210 -7.32 8.45 -3.34
CA THR A 210 -7.76 8.53 -1.95
C THR A 210 -6.57 8.68 -1.02
N GLY A 211 -6.58 9.73 -0.20
CA GLY A 211 -5.67 9.86 0.94
C GLY A 211 -6.19 9.05 2.13
N ILE A 212 -5.33 8.27 2.74
CA ILE A 212 -5.68 7.47 3.91
C ILE A 212 -5.04 8.11 5.15
N ARG A 213 -5.87 8.49 6.12
CA ARG A 213 -5.49 9.26 7.31
C ARG A 213 -4.94 10.64 6.95
N VAL A 214 -5.84 11.47 6.41
CA VAL A 214 -5.53 12.85 5.96
C VAL A 214 -5.44 13.85 7.12
N PHE A 215 -6.02 13.53 8.28
CA PHE A 215 -6.00 14.35 9.50
C PHE A 215 -5.40 13.63 10.72
N ASN A 216 -5.77 12.37 10.93
CA ASN A 216 -5.49 11.62 12.14
C ASN A 216 -4.02 11.67 12.58
N ASP A 217 -3.08 11.54 11.65
CA ASP A 217 -1.65 11.47 11.97
C ASP A 217 -1.03 12.85 12.28
N TYR A 218 -1.79 13.93 12.12
CA TYR A 218 -1.39 15.32 12.38
C TYR A 218 -1.89 15.84 13.72
N LEU A 219 -2.87 15.19 14.34
CA LEU A 219 -3.35 15.57 15.65
C LEU A 219 -2.26 15.38 16.70
N SER A 220 -2.17 16.33 17.64
CA SER A 220 -1.35 16.17 18.83
C SER A 220 -1.91 15.06 19.73
N HIS A 221 -1.11 14.58 20.67
CA HIS A 221 -1.56 13.56 21.62
C HIS A 221 -2.79 14.03 22.42
N GLN A 222 -2.81 15.31 22.84
CA GLN A 222 -3.93 15.91 23.55
C GLN A 222 -5.18 15.97 22.66
N ALA A 223 -5.03 16.49 21.42
CA ALA A 223 -6.14 16.56 20.49
C ALA A 223 -6.74 15.17 20.18
N HIS A 224 -5.91 14.13 20.10
CA HIS A 224 -6.39 12.76 19.95
C HIS A 224 -7.23 12.27 21.14
N ALA A 225 -6.80 12.61 22.38
CA ALA A 225 -7.51 12.22 23.59
C ALA A 225 -8.89 12.89 23.69
N ASP A 226 -9.00 14.11 23.18
CA ASP A 226 -10.21 14.95 23.25
C ASP A 226 -11.15 14.75 22.04
N THR A 227 -10.75 13.95 21.04
CA THR A 227 -11.49 13.78 19.78
C THR A 227 -12.26 12.47 19.78
N ASN A 228 -13.54 12.52 19.41
CA ASN A 228 -14.34 11.33 19.12
C ASN A 228 -13.83 10.64 17.84
N ALA A 229 -13.59 9.34 17.93
CA ALA A 229 -13.00 8.58 16.82
C ALA A 229 -13.94 8.48 15.60
N ASP A 230 -15.24 8.39 15.83
CA ASP A 230 -16.23 8.27 14.74
C ASP A 230 -16.40 9.61 14.00
N GLU A 231 -16.42 10.73 14.74
CA GLU A 231 -16.44 12.07 14.15
C GLU A 231 -15.18 12.34 13.34
N LEU A 232 -14.02 11.92 13.86
CA LEU A 232 -12.76 12.05 13.13
C LEU A 232 -12.78 11.19 11.86
N PHE A 233 -13.30 9.97 11.93
CA PHE A 233 -13.42 9.12 10.75
C PHE A 233 -14.40 9.71 9.72
N GLU A 234 -15.48 10.33 10.13
CA GLU A 234 -16.41 11.02 9.22
C GLU A 234 -15.71 12.17 8.48
N LEU A 235 -14.86 12.94 9.18
CA LEU A 235 -14.06 13.97 8.54
C LEU A 235 -13.01 13.38 7.57
N GLU A 236 -12.29 12.34 8.00
CA GLU A 236 -11.37 11.60 7.11
C GLU A 236 -12.08 11.16 5.83
N TYR A 237 -13.23 10.52 5.96
CA TYR A 237 -14.03 10.03 4.84
C TYR A 237 -14.50 11.15 3.91
N ARG A 238 -14.96 12.28 4.46
CA ARG A 238 -15.43 13.45 3.70
C ARG A 238 -14.36 14.09 2.85
N TYR A 239 -13.12 14.11 3.34
CA TYR A 239 -12.02 14.85 2.72
C TYR A 239 -10.98 13.97 2.03
N CYS A 240 -10.99 12.65 2.24
CA CYS A 240 -9.96 11.74 1.75
C CYS A 240 -9.76 11.75 0.23
N ARG A 241 -10.78 12.12 -0.56
CA ARG A 241 -10.71 12.19 -2.03
C ARG A 241 -10.64 13.62 -2.58
N MET A 242 -10.73 14.64 -1.71
CA MET A 242 -10.62 16.03 -2.12
C MET A 242 -9.18 16.41 -2.43
N PRO A 243 -8.90 17.14 -3.54
CA PRO A 243 -7.59 17.70 -3.82
C PRO A 243 -7.00 18.42 -2.59
N THR A 244 -5.68 18.46 -2.45
CA THR A 244 -4.93 18.95 -1.29
C THR A 244 -4.97 17.97 -0.11
N TYR A 245 -6.15 17.59 0.40
CA TYR A 245 -6.26 16.67 1.54
C TYR A 245 -5.81 15.25 1.17
N ARG A 246 -6.26 14.72 0.02
CA ARG A 246 -5.86 13.39 -0.43
C ARG A 246 -4.35 13.23 -0.56
N ASP A 247 -3.66 14.30 -0.99
CA ASP A 247 -2.20 14.32 -1.16
C ASP A 247 -1.44 14.48 0.17
N MET A 248 -2.17 14.69 1.28
CA MET A 248 -1.65 14.74 2.65
C MET A 248 -1.96 13.46 3.45
N GLY A 249 -2.67 12.48 2.89
CA GLY A 249 -2.89 11.20 3.56
C GLY A 249 -1.57 10.51 3.93
N ARG A 250 -1.53 9.83 5.08
CA ARG A 250 -0.36 9.04 5.51
C ARG A 250 0.03 8.00 4.47
N TYR A 251 -0.98 7.38 3.86
CA TYR A 251 -0.87 6.62 2.64
C TYR A 251 -1.72 7.26 1.56
N VAL A 252 -1.39 6.98 0.33
CA VAL A 252 -2.23 7.33 -0.83
C VAL A 252 -2.59 6.03 -1.53
N HIS A 253 -3.88 5.86 -1.83
CA HIS A 253 -4.40 4.81 -2.67
C HIS A 253 -4.79 5.40 -4.03
N MET A 254 -4.37 4.75 -5.10
CA MET A 254 -4.74 5.06 -6.47
C MET A 254 -5.30 3.79 -7.13
N LEU A 255 -6.56 3.84 -7.52
CA LEU A 255 -7.14 2.83 -8.40
C LEU A 255 -7.00 3.35 -9.84
N ALA A 256 -6.29 2.60 -10.67
CA ALA A 256 -6.00 2.98 -12.03
C ALA A 256 -6.46 1.90 -13.02
N ARG A 257 -7.05 2.29 -14.15
CA ARG A 257 -7.44 1.42 -15.24
C ARG A 257 -6.41 1.49 -16.35
N LYS A 258 -5.96 0.35 -16.83
CA LYS A 258 -5.08 0.26 -17.98
C LYS A 258 -5.85 0.66 -19.24
N LYS A 259 -5.26 1.52 -20.06
CA LYS A 259 -5.84 1.89 -21.34
C LYS A 259 -5.89 0.65 -22.25
N PRO A 260 -6.91 0.50 -23.12
CA PRO A 260 -6.91 -0.57 -24.12
C PRO A 260 -5.71 -0.35 -25.06
N ASP A 261 -5.24 -1.44 -25.66
CA ASP A 261 -4.15 -1.44 -26.64
C ASP A 261 -4.56 -0.72 -27.93
#